data_0c529b10aa85e0389f57b035ba8060d6
#
_entry.id   0c529b10aa85e0389f57b035ba8060d6
#
_cell.length_a   1.000
_cell.length_b   1.000
_cell.length_c   1.000
_cell.angle_alpha   90.00
_cell.angle_beta   90.00
_cell.angle_gamma   90.00
#
_symmetry.space_group_name_H-M   'P 1'
#
loop_
_entity.id
_entity.type
_entity.pdbx_description
1 polymer ?
#
loop_
_entity_poly.entity_id
_entity_poly.type
_entity_poly.pdbx_seq_one_letter_code
_entity_poly.pdbx_strand_id
1 'polypeptide(L)'
;MIVVLSQGCAANFGDGEKIARILSQKSEVTFEFPEAKPAHSTKAASFSSKTPANLENAENSTSAANPADLRTEKPEAFYLNVCTVKGNAGAMKLLRKAASTFPGVPIYITGCAPKDFREEALRAVPNVQFTSLKELETSAQSPSNLATAHPAQSPSSLINERIPDSNKVSRNVLRESPFVGIVNIEEGCLDACAFCSTHLVKGRLHSFAPQTIVDQVQALVDDGCLEIQLTGQDCACYGFDIGTNLAELTQRILTHVNGNYRIRLGMGNPRHVLGYQEALLDCFTDDRIYKFIHIPVQSGSENVLKAMNRRHTARDYAILAHAFTERFSKFTLSTDLIVGYPGETAEDFNDTLKLLKETRPTVCNITRFVARQGTVAAHLESAKNSVHLESATNRAHLAPTTLAIPDDIKHKRSAILAEAFQQIALENNREWIGDECTVVTEKQGYRAGTTIARNEAYRPVALQGSFPAGQTLRVRITDAEPFALIAKPL
;
A
#
# COMPACT_ATOMS: atom_id res chain seq x y z
N MET A 1 -2.51 -6.70 -25.73
CA MET A 1 -2.89 -6.27 -24.36
C MET A 1 -1.73 -6.52 -23.42
N ILE A 2 -1.35 -5.54 -22.59
CA ILE A 2 -0.33 -5.64 -21.54
C ILE A 2 -1.03 -5.68 -20.18
N VAL A 3 -0.54 -6.54 -19.27
CA VAL A 3 -1.08 -6.68 -17.92
C VAL A 3 -0.17 -6.01 -16.92
N VAL A 4 -0.67 -5.04 -16.15
CA VAL A 4 0.06 -4.35 -15.09
C VAL A 4 -0.56 -4.72 -13.75
N LEU A 5 0.21 -5.35 -12.86
CA LEU A 5 -0.27 -5.80 -11.56
C LEU A 5 0.61 -5.18 -10.46
N SER A 6 0.00 -4.40 -9.58
CA SER A 6 0.67 -3.77 -8.44
C SER A 6 0.38 -4.50 -7.14
N GLN A 7 1.38 -4.54 -6.25
CA GLN A 7 1.24 -5.08 -4.91
C GLN A 7 1.92 -4.17 -3.90
N GLY A 8 1.30 -3.99 -2.74
CA GLY A 8 1.94 -3.31 -1.62
C GLY A 8 1.19 -2.11 -1.09
N CYS A 9 1.89 -0.97 -0.93
CA CYS A 9 1.32 0.28 -0.41
C CYS A 9 0.74 1.16 -1.54
N ALA A 10 0.00 2.21 -1.17
CA ALA A 10 -0.58 3.14 -2.13
C ALA A 10 0.47 3.77 -3.06
N ALA A 11 1.67 4.10 -2.55
CA ALA A 11 2.76 4.62 -3.37
C ALA A 11 3.14 3.66 -4.51
N ASN A 12 3.18 2.35 -4.21
CA ASN A 12 3.48 1.35 -5.24
C ASN A 12 2.33 1.21 -6.26
N PHE A 13 1.07 1.33 -5.82
CA PHE A 13 -0.06 1.37 -6.76
C PHE A 13 0.00 2.60 -7.65
N GLY A 14 0.33 3.78 -7.12
CA GLY A 14 0.55 4.99 -7.91
C GLY A 14 1.68 4.85 -8.94
N ASP A 15 2.79 4.17 -8.59
CA ASP A 15 3.84 3.84 -9.55
C ASP A 15 3.33 2.88 -10.64
N GLY A 16 2.46 1.91 -10.29
CA GLY A 16 1.82 1.01 -11.25
C GLY A 16 0.90 1.72 -12.24
N GLU A 17 0.14 2.71 -11.81
CA GLU A 17 -0.69 3.55 -12.68
C GLU A 17 0.16 4.38 -13.64
N LYS A 18 1.32 4.92 -13.19
CA LYS A 18 2.30 5.60 -14.07
C LYS A 18 2.85 4.64 -15.13
N ILE A 19 3.21 3.40 -14.74
CA ILE A 19 3.67 2.36 -15.66
C ILE A 19 2.59 2.05 -16.69
N ALA A 20 1.35 1.82 -16.26
CA ALA A 20 0.23 1.55 -17.14
C ALA A 20 0.02 2.68 -18.17
N ARG A 21 0.11 3.94 -17.74
CA ARG A 21 0.02 5.11 -18.64
C ARG A 21 1.13 5.13 -19.68
N ILE A 22 2.38 4.82 -19.30
CA ILE A 22 3.50 4.77 -20.23
C ILE A 22 3.26 3.68 -21.29
N LEU A 23 2.83 2.51 -20.85
CA LEU A 23 2.60 1.34 -21.72
C LEU A 23 1.37 1.49 -22.62
N SER A 24 0.34 2.21 -22.16
CA SER A 24 -0.89 2.45 -22.94
C SER A 24 -0.68 3.29 -24.19
N GLN A 25 0.46 3.96 -24.33
CA GLN A 25 0.83 4.64 -25.54
C GLN A 25 1.14 3.68 -26.72
N LYS A 26 1.39 2.41 -26.43
CA LYS A 26 1.81 1.39 -27.39
C LYS A 26 0.86 0.20 -27.50
N SER A 27 0.14 -0.13 -26.45
CA SER A 27 -0.75 -1.30 -26.37
C SER A 27 -1.89 -1.06 -25.39
N GLU A 28 -2.98 -1.80 -25.55
CA GLU A 28 -4.03 -1.86 -24.54
C GLU A 28 -3.49 -2.41 -23.21
N VAL A 29 -3.88 -1.79 -22.09
CA VAL A 29 -3.39 -2.14 -20.75
C VAL A 29 -4.55 -2.51 -19.85
N THR A 30 -4.39 -3.55 -19.05
CA THR A 30 -5.33 -3.96 -18.00
C THR A 30 -4.64 -4.15 -16.66
N PHE A 31 -5.38 -3.94 -15.57
CA PHE A 31 -4.95 -4.23 -14.19
C PHE A 31 -5.50 -5.58 -13.67
N GLU A 32 -6.28 -6.28 -14.48
CA GLU A 32 -6.85 -7.57 -14.13
C GLU A 32 -5.98 -8.72 -14.63
N PHE A 33 -5.86 -9.77 -13.80
CA PHE A 33 -5.19 -10.99 -14.22
C PHE A 33 -6.12 -11.75 -15.17
N PRO A 34 -5.71 -12.03 -16.43
CA PRO A 34 -6.58 -12.71 -17.39
C PRO A 34 -6.83 -14.16 -16.97
N GLU A 35 -8.08 -14.62 -17.13
CA GLU A 35 -8.43 -16.01 -16.88
C GLU A 35 -8.03 -16.89 -18.09
N ALA A 36 -7.30 -17.99 -17.84
CA ALA A 36 -7.03 -18.98 -18.87
C ALA A 36 -8.31 -19.74 -19.19
N LYS A 37 -8.69 -19.85 -20.47
CA LYS A 37 -9.75 -20.79 -20.86
C LYS A 37 -9.32 -22.22 -20.49
N PRO A 38 -10.19 -23.02 -19.86
CA PRO A 38 -9.92 -24.44 -19.74
C PRO A 38 -9.76 -25.03 -21.15
N ALA A 39 -8.69 -25.79 -21.39
CA ALA A 39 -8.49 -26.51 -22.63
C ALA A 39 -9.76 -27.35 -22.91
N HIS A 40 -10.39 -27.13 -24.06
CA HIS A 40 -11.56 -27.88 -24.45
C HIS A 40 -11.29 -29.37 -24.39
N SER A 41 -11.91 -30.07 -23.44
CA SER A 41 -12.07 -31.50 -23.52
C SER A 41 -13.09 -31.75 -24.64
N THR A 42 -12.61 -32.21 -25.77
CA THR A 42 -13.42 -32.83 -26.82
C THR A 42 -14.11 -34.07 -26.24
N LYS A 43 -15.30 -33.91 -25.69
CA LYS A 43 -16.26 -34.98 -25.57
C LYS A 43 -17.44 -34.64 -26.44
N ALA A 44 -17.46 -35.25 -27.61
CA ALA A 44 -18.63 -35.36 -28.45
C ALA A 44 -19.79 -35.97 -27.64
N ALA A 45 -20.90 -35.25 -27.56
CA ALA A 45 -22.19 -35.81 -27.20
C ALA A 45 -23.19 -35.39 -28.25
N SER A 46 -23.64 -36.35 -28.97
CA SER A 46 -24.67 -36.34 -29.99
C SER A 46 -26.07 -36.19 -29.40
N PHE A 47 -26.99 -35.71 -30.29
CA PHE A 47 -28.46 -35.83 -30.28
C PHE A 47 -29.26 -34.89 -29.36
N SER A 48 -30.35 -34.24 -29.76
CA SER A 48 -31.32 -34.43 -30.84
C SER A 48 -32.29 -33.26 -30.87
N SER A 49 -32.60 -32.79 -32.07
CA SER A 49 -33.81 -32.17 -32.63
C SER A 49 -34.96 -31.71 -31.70
N LYS A 50 -35.41 -30.47 -31.87
CA LYS A 50 -36.74 -30.02 -32.34
C LYS A 50 -36.85 -28.52 -32.36
N THR A 51 -36.99 -27.95 -33.51
CA THR A 51 -37.61 -26.66 -33.85
C THR A 51 -39.14 -26.84 -33.94
N PRO A 52 -40.02 -25.78 -33.94
CA PRO A 52 -39.87 -24.57 -34.73
C PRO A 52 -40.52 -23.25 -34.20
N ALA A 53 -40.13 -22.19 -34.85
CA ALA A 53 -40.95 -21.13 -35.50
C ALA A 53 -41.22 -19.80 -34.81
N ASN A 54 -40.71 -18.77 -35.49
CA ASN A 54 -41.33 -17.47 -35.85
C ASN A 54 -41.53 -16.41 -34.73
N LEU A 55 -41.28 -15.13 -34.90
CA LEU A 55 -41.23 -14.17 -36.04
C LEU A 55 -40.58 -12.86 -35.58
N GLU A 56 -39.74 -12.27 -36.42
CA GLU A 56 -39.68 -10.91 -36.93
C GLU A 56 -39.57 -9.67 -36.03
N ASN A 57 -38.54 -8.92 -36.34
CA ASN A 57 -38.31 -7.51 -36.68
C ASN A 57 -37.42 -6.78 -35.68
N ALA A 58 -36.25 -6.47 -36.04
CA ALA A 58 -35.62 -5.50 -36.93
C ALA A 58 -35.19 -4.19 -36.22
N GLU A 59 -33.87 -3.94 -36.36
CA GLU A 59 -33.20 -2.64 -36.43
C GLU A 59 -32.97 -1.82 -35.14
N ASN A 60 -31.78 -1.82 -34.55
CA ASN A 60 -30.73 -0.86 -34.84
C ASN A 60 -29.49 -1.16 -34.04
N SER A 61 -28.44 -1.54 -34.73
CA SER A 61 -27.15 -1.85 -34.19
C SER A 61 -26.29 -0.59 -34.02
N THR A 62 -25.99 -0.21 -32.81
CA THR A 62 -24.71 0.41 -32.50
C THR A 62 -23.96 -0.56 -31.60
N SER A 63 -22.99 -1.29 -32.18
CA SER A 63 -22.18 -2.29 -31.50
C SER A 63 -21.25 -1.58 -30.53
N ALA A 64 -21.67 -1.46 -29.29
CA ALA A 64 -20.74 -1.40 -28.17
C ALA A 64 -20.15 -2.81 -28.04
N ALA A 65 -18.85 -2.97 -28.24
CA ALA A 65 -18.15 -4.22 -28.05
C ALA A 65 -18.45 -4.74 -26.63
N ASN A 66 -18.93 -5.99 -26.58
CA ASN A 66 -19.36 -6.65 -25.36
C ASN A 66 -18.12 -6.86 -24.46
N PRO A 67 -18.10 -6.40 -23.19
CA PRO A 67 -16.96 -6.62 -22.27
C PRO A 67 -16.61 -8.10 -22.06
N ALA A 68 -17.46 -9.04 -22.49
CA ALA A 68 -17.24 -10.47 -22.37
C ALA A 68 -16.25 -11.04 -23.40
N ASP A 69 -15.97 -10.35 -24.52
CA ASP A 69 -15.07 -10.86 -25.57
C ASP A 69 -13.57 -10.58 -25.34
N LEU A 70 -13.22 -9.65 -24.43
CA LEU A 70 -11.84 -9.24 -24.14
C LEU A 70 -11.07 -10.23 -23.25
N ARG A 71 -11.70 -11.28 -22.73
CA ARG A 71 -11.13 -12.16 -21.67
C ARG A 71 -10.32 -13.36 -22.18
N THR A 72 -10.00 -13.46 -23.45
CA THR A 72 -9.46 -14.70 -24.03
C THR A 72 -8.14 -14.59 -24.79
N GLU A 73 -7.57 -13.40 -24.93
CA GLU A 73 -6.30 -13.24 -25.64
C GLU A 73 -5.09 -13.38 -24.71
N LYS A 74 -4.06 -14.10 -25.23
CA LYS A 74 -2.77 -14.23 -24.55
C LYS A 74 -2.15 -12.85 -24.42
N PRO A 75 -1.77 -12.40 -23.19
CA PRO A 75 -1.17 -11.09 -23.03
C PRO A 75 0.18 -10.99 -23.75
N GLU A 76 0.53 -9.80 -24.20
CA GLU A 76 1.83 -9.49 -24.81
C GLU A 76 2.95 -9.50 -23.79
N ALA A 77 2.66 -8.98 -22.57
CA ALA A 77 3.59 -8.94 -21.46
C ALA A 77 2.88 -8.76 -20.10
N PHE A 78 3.56 -9.17 -19.04
CA PHE A 78 3.22 -8.84 -17.67
C PHE A 78 4.22 -7.82 -17.10
N TYR A 79 3.72 -6.81 -16.41
CA TYR A 79 4.49 -5.89 -15.57
C TYR A 79 4.06 -6.06 -14.13
N LEU A 80 4.94 -6.65 -13.31
CA LEU A 80 4.69 -6.91 -11.89
C LEU A 80 5.38 -5.82 -11.07
N ASN A 81 4.59 -4.86 -10.59
CA ASN A 81 5.09 -3.79 -9.74
C ASN A 81 5.05 -4.25 -8.27
N VAL A 82 6.20 -4.64 -7.74
CA VAL A 82 6.31 -5.31 -6.44
C VAL A 82 6.70 -4.36 -5.32
N CYS A 83 6.24 -4.68 -4.09
CA CYS A 83 6.62 -3.98 -2.88
C CYS A 83 7.12 -4.98 -1.83
N THR A 84 8.30 -4.74 -1.30
CA THR A 84 8.96 -5.65 -0.35
C THR A 84 8.51 -5.47 1.09
N VAL A 85 7.83 -4.37 1.41
CA VAL A 85 7.38 -4.07 2.78
C VAL A 85 6.49 -5.17 3.34
N LYS A 86 5.62 -5.77 2.50
CA LYS A 86 4.73 -6.88 2.89
C LYS A 86 5.33 -8.28 2.66
N GLY A 87 6.60 -8.38 2.31
CA GLY A 87 7.31 -9.65 2.06
C GLY A 87 7.24 -10.11 0.60
N ASN A 88 8.17 -11.01 0.26
CA ASN A 88 8.35 -11.49 -1.10
C ASN A 88 7.28 -12.52 -1.52
N ALA A 89 6.62 -13.20 -0.55
CA ALA A 89 5.76 -14.35 -0.84
C ALA A 89 4.59 -14.03 -1.78
N GLY A 90 3.94 -12.89 -1.61
CA GLY A 90 2.83 -12.46 -2.48
C GLY A 90 3.29 -12.20 -3.91
N ALA A 91 4.40 -11.48 -4.08
CA ALA A 91 5.00 -11.18 -5.38
C ALA A 91 5.49 -12.46 -6.08
N MET A 92 6.12 -13.38 -5.33
CA MET A 92 6.54 -14.68 -5.86
C MET A 92 5.36 -15.55 -6.29
N LYS A 93 4.24 -15.54 -5.53
CA LYS A 93 3.01 -16.24 -5.91
C LYS A 93 2.46 -15.70 -7.24
N LEU A 94 2.44 -14.39 -7.39
CA LEU A 94 1.95 -13.72 -8.60
C LEU A 94 2.85 -14.02 -9.79
N LEU A 95 4.19 -13.94 -9.61
CA LEU A 95 5.18 -14.28 -10.63
C LEU A 95 5.00 -15.72 -11.12
N ARG A 96 4.92 -16.70 -10.20
CA ARG A 96 4.71 -18.11 -10.55
C ARG A 96 3.38 -18.34 -11.26
N LYS A 97 2.31 -17.64 -10.80
CA LYS A 97 1.00 -17.70 -11.45
C LYS A 97 1.08 -17.17 -12.89
N ALA A 98 1.69 -16.02 -13.13
CA ALA A 98 1.84 -15.48 -14.48
C ALA A 98 2.63 -16.42 -15.40
N ALA A 99 3.78 -16.91 -14.95
CA ALA A 99 4.63 -17.81 -15.72
C ALA A 99 3.98 -19.17 -16.03
N SER A 100 3.23 -19.73 -15.07
CA SER A 100 2.56 -21.03 -15.27
C SER A 100 1.29 -20.93 -16.11
N THR A 101 0.53 -19.85 -15.98
CA THR A 101 -0.73 -19.65 -16.72
C THR A 101 -0.48 -19.27 -18.18
N PHE A 102 0.57 -18.47 -18.44
CA PHE A 102 0.91 -17.97 -19.77
C PHE A 102 2.38 -18.23 -20.11
N PRO A 103 2.76 -19.50 -20.39
CA PRO A 103 4.14 -19.84 -20.72
C PRO A 103 4.65 -19.07 -21.93
N GLY A 104 5.90 -18.54 -21.80
CA GLY A 104 6.59 -17.82 -22.87
C GLY A 104 6.13 -16.36 -23.05
N VAL A 105 5.22 -15.83 -22.21
CA VAL A 105 4.92 -14.39 -22.15
C VAL A 105 6.02 -13.69 -21.37
N PRO A 106 6.58 -12.59 -21.87
CA PRO A 106 7.57 -11.79 -21.15
C PRO A 106 7.02 -11.27 -19.81
N ILE A 107 7.82 -11.39 -18.74
CA ILE A 107 7.46 -10.88 -17.42
C ILE A 107 8.52 -9.89 -16.98
N TYR A 108 8.10 -8.65 -16.71
CA TYR A 108 8.91 -7.56 -16.21
C TYR A 108 8.57 -7.30 -14.75
N ILE A 109 9.60 -7.24 -13.90
CA ILE A 109 9.46 -6.87 -12.49
C ILE A 109 9.98 -5.45 -12.31
N THR A 110 9.18 -4.63 -11.59
CA THR A 110 9.51 -3.24 -11.27
C THR A 110 9.15 -2.95 -9.81
N GLY A 111 9.36 -1.72 -9.35
CA GLY A 111 9.09 -1.31 -7.98
C GLY A 111 10.21 -1.68 -7.00
N CYS A 112 9.83 -1.93 -5.75
CA CYS A 112 10.78 -2.25 -4.67
C CYS A 112 11.18 -3.73 -4.71
N ALA A 113 12.08 -4.12 -5.62
CA ALA A 113 12.59 -5.48 -5.79
C ALA A 113 14.04 -5.60 -5.24
N PRO A 114 14.24 -5.95 -3.96
CA PRO A 114 15.56 -6.08 -3.35
C PRO A 114 16.32 -7.28 -3.91
N LYS A 115 17.62 -7.35 -3.61
CA LYS A 115 18.53 -8.34 -4.18
C LYS A 115 18.08 -9.79 -3.93
N ASP A 116 17.68 -10.10 -2.71
CA ASP A 116 17.17 -11.43 -2.31
C ASP A 116 15.94 -11.85 -3.12
N PHE A 117 14.99 -10.94 -3.32
CA PHE A 117 13.83 -11.17 -4.16
C PHE A 117 14.21 -11.37 -5.62
N ARG A 118 15.15 -10.58 -6.16
CA ARG A 118 15.63 -10.72 -7.55
C ARG A 118 16.26 -12.09 -7.78
N GLU A 119 17.10 -12.55 -6.85
CA GLU A 119 17.73 -13.88 -6.90
C GLU A 119 16.70 -15.00 -6.82
N GLU A 120 15.68 -14.89 -5.97
CA GLU A 120 14.59 -15.87 -5.87
C GLU A 120 13.73 -15.88 -7.13
N ALA A 121 13.42 -14.70 -7.69
CA ALA A 121 12.62 -14.57 -8.92
C ALA A 121 13.32 -15.21 -10.13
N LEU A 122 14.63 -14.96 -10.31
CA LEU A 122 15.43 -15.57 -11.38
C LEU A 122 15.54 -17.09 -11.25
N ARG A 123 15.63 -17.60 -10.01
CA ARG A 123 15.61 -19.06 -9.79
C ARG A 123 14.26 -19.69 -10.13
N ALA A 124 13.16 -18.99 -9.86
CA ALA A 124 11.82 -19.48 -10.11
C ALA A 124 11.37 -19.33 -11.58
N VAL A 125 11.77 -18.23 -12.24
CA VAL A 125 11.44 -17.89 -13.63
C VAL A 125 12.69 -17.30 -14.29
N PRO A 126 13.55 -18.12 -14.90
CA PRO A 126 14.87 -17.69 -15.42
C PRO A 126 14.83 -16.54 -16.45
N ASN A 127 13.72 -16.41 -17.19
CA ASN A 127 13.56 -15.39 -18.23
C ASN A 127 12.86 -14.12 -17.74
N VAL A 128 12.68 -13.96 -16.42
CA VAL A 128 12.12 -12.72 -15.86
C VAL A 128 13.10 -11.56 -16.04
N GLN A 129 12.58 -10.39 -16.39
CA GLN A 129 13.37 -9.18 -16.59
C GLN A 129 13.05 -8.17 -15.47
N PHE A 130 14.03 -7.31 -15.15
CA PHE A 130 13.85 -6.23 -14.18
C PHE A 130 13.94 -4.90 -14.89
N THR A 131 13.00 -4.01 -14.61
CA THR A 131 12.98 -2.66 -15.17
C THR A 131 12.58 -1.66 -14.09
N SER A 132 12.94 -0.39 -14.28
CA SER A 132 12.55 0.71 -13.42
C SER A 132 11.57 1.64 -14.13
N LEU A 133 10.81 2.43 -13.35
CA LEU A 133 9.93 3.46 -13.91
C LEU A 133 10.73 4.43 -14.80
N LYS A 134 11.93 4.84 -14.35
CA LYS A 134 12.83 5.73 -15.10
C LYS A 134 13.25 5.14 -16.47
N GLU A 135 13.58 3.86 -16.53
CA GLU A 135 13.91 3.18 -17.78
C GLU A 135 12.71 3.13 -18.73
N LEU A 136 11.52 2.90 -18.21
CA LEU A 136 10.28 2.93 -19.00
C LEU A 136 9.98 4.33 -19.54
N GLU A 137 10.14 5.38 -18.73
CA GLU A 137 9.98 6.77 -19.14
C GLU A 137 10.97 7.14 -20.25
N THR A 138 12.25 6.77 -20.10
CA THR A 138 13.30 7.04 -21.09
C THR A 138 13.01 6.31 -22.41
N SER A 139 12.56 5.05 -22.35
CA SER A 139 12.24 4.27 -23.55
C SER A 139 10.98 4.77 -24.27
N ALA A 140 10.06 5.41 -23.57
CA ALA A 140 8.87 6.02 -24.16
C ALA A 140 9.20 7.31 -24.93
N GLN A 141 10.26 8.03 -24.53
CA GLN A 141 10.71 9.27 -25.18
C GLN A 141 11.58 9.04 -26.42
N SER A 142 12.07 7.81 -26.64
CA SER A 142 12.91 7.46 -27.80
C SER A 142 12.16 6.55 -28.77
N PRO A 143 11.82 7.00 -30.00
CA PRO A 143 10.99 6.23 -30.94
C PRO A 143 11.66 5.00 -31.59
N SER A 144 12.93 4.75 -31.34
CA SER A 144 13.67 3.65 -31.98
C SER A 144 14.54 2.91 -30.98
N ASN A 145 14.22 1.65 -30.75
CA ASN A 145 14.99 0.56 -30.13
C ASN A 145 14.42 -0.03 -28.83
N LEU A 146 13.46 -0.95 -28.99
CA LEU A 146 13.03 -1.88 -27.92
C LEU A 146 13.62 -3.30 -28.12
N ALA A 147 14.66 -3.47 -28.92
CA ALA A 147 15.13 -4.81 -29.32
C ALA A 147 16.44 -5.29 -28.66
N THR A 148 17.17 -4.45 -27.92
CA THR A 148 18.46 -4.90 -27.32
C THR A 148 18.72 -4.18 -26.00
N ALA A 149 18.19 -4.72 -24.90
CA ALA A 149 18.70 -4.38 -23.57
C ALA A 149 19.78 -5.38 -23.18
N HIS A 150 21.04 -4.94 -23.19
CA HIS A 150 22.19 -5.68 -22.66
C HIS A 150 22.17 -5.72 -21.13
N PRO A 151 22.76 -6.75 -20.48
CA PRO A 151 22.68 -6.96 -19.03
C PRO A 151 23.43 -5.90 -18.25
N ALA A 152 22.80 -5.49 -17.17
CA ALA A 152 23.11 -4.43 -16.24
C ALA A 152 24.58 -4.34 -15.78
N GLN A 153 25.13 -3.15 -15.91
CA GLN A 153 26.23 -2.67 -15.09
C GLN A 153 25.71 -2.20 -13.73
N SER A 154 26.51 -2.44 -12.69
CA SER A 154 26.21 -2.21 -11.28
C SER A 154 25.76 -0.77 -10.94
N PRO A 155 24.83 -0.57 -10.00
CA PRO A 155 24.23 0.72 -9.69
C PRO A 155 25.02 1.52 -8.64
N SER A 156 26.25 1.93 -8.93
CA SER A 156 27.02 2.75 -7.98
C SER A 156 27.35 4.18 -8.44
N SER A 157 26.82 4.66 -9.56
CA SER A 157 27.23 5.98 -10.10
C SER A 157 26.11 6.90 -10.61
N LEU A 158 24.84 6.67 -10.28
CA LEU A 158 23.72 7.53 -10.72
C LEU A 158 23.01 8.24 -9.56
N ILE A 159 23.76 8.99 -8.77
CA ILE A 159 23.21 10.00 -7.86
C ILE A 159 23.49 11.37 -8.49
N ASN A 160 22.42 12.11 -8.76
CA ASN A 160 22.33 13.50 -9.24
C ASN A 160 22.12 13.71 -10.75
N GLU A 161 20.93 13.43 -11.24
CA GLU A 161 20.35 14.25 -12.30
C GLU A 161 18.90 14.55 -11.96
N ARG A 162 18.56 15.84 -11.84
CA ARG A 162 17.23 16.36 -11.61
C ARG A 162 16.31 15.93 -12.74
N ILE A 163 15.22 15.23 -12.41
CA ILE A 163 14.13 14.97 -13.34
C ILE A 163 13.47 16.34 -13.65
N PRO A 164 13.30 16.71 -14.92
CA PRO A 164 12.60 17.94 -15.24
C PRO A 164 11.14 17.86 -14.80
N ASP A 165 10.65 18.89 -14.14
CA ASP A 165 9.28 19.10 -13.64
C ASP A 165 8.23 19.23 -14.77
N SER A 166 8.32 18.49 -15.87
CA SER A 166 7.40 18.57 -16.99
C SER A 166 6.35 17.44 -17.00
N ASN A 167 5.68 17.22 -15.86
CA ASN A 167 4.44 16.43 -15.88
C ASN A 167 3.28 17.33 -16.32
N LYS A 168 3.07 17.46 -17.63
CA LYS A 168 1.75 17.87 -18.15
C LYS A 168 0.74 16.87 -17.63
N VAL A 169 -0.16 17.33 -16.77
CA VAL A 169 -1.28 16.56 -16.25
C VAL A 169 -2.12 16.10 -17.44
N SER A 170 -2.03 14.83 -17.79
CA SER A 170 -2.86 14.24 -18.82
C SER A 170 -4.22 13.89 -18.24
N ARG A 171 -5.31 14.37 -18.85
CA ARG A 171 -6.70 14.16 -18.42
C ARG A 171 -7.18 12.70 -18.53
N ASN A 172 -6.43 11.82 -19.16
CA ASN A 172 -6.78 10.38 -19.28
C ASN A 172 -5.75 9.56 -18.53
N VAL A 173 -5.88 9.45 -17.21
CA VAL A 173 -5.02 8.59 -16.39
C VAL A 173 -5.68 7.22 -16.29
N LEU A 174 -4.97 6.18 -16.74
CA LEU A 174 -5.34 4.80 -16.44
C LEU A 174 -5.18 4.56 -14.94
N ARG A 175 -6.29 4.26 -14.25
CA ARG A 175 -6.34 3.99 -12.82
C ARG A 175 -6.94 2.62 -12.57
N GLU A 176 -6.48 1.96 -11.51
CA GLU A 176 -7.08 0.71 -11.05
C GLU A 176 -8.50 0.92 -10.53
N SER A 177 -8.76 2.09 -9.91
CA SER A 177 -10.09 2.53 -9.49
C SER A 177 -10.41 3.89 -10.12
N PRO A 178 -11.54 4.04 -10.83
CA PRO A 178 -11.87 5.30 -11.51
C PRO A 178 -12.15 6.47 -10.55
N PHE A 179 -12.51 6.19 -9.30
CA PHE A 179 -12.87 7.19 -8.28
C PHE A 179 -11.83 7.39 -7.18
N VAL A 180 -10.68 6.71 -7.27
CA VAL A 180 -9.53 6.90 -6.37
C VAL A 180 -8.35 7.45 -7.13
N GLY A 181 -7.87 8.61 -6.73
CA GLY A 181 -6.64 9.23 -7.24
C GLY A 181 -5.47 9.03 -6.28
N ILE A 182 -4.36 8.47 -6.75
CA ILE A 182 -3.15 8.29 -5.94
C ILE A 182 -2.13 9.34 -6.33
N VAL A 183 -1.67 10.12 -5.36
CA VAL A 183 -0.69 11.20 -5.54
C VAL A 183 0.53 10.92 -4.69
N ASN A 184 1.63 10.55 -5.31
CA ASN A 184 2.91 10.47 -4.64
C ASN A 184 3.41 11.89 -4.38
N ILE A 185 3.54 12.26 -3.09
CA ILE A 185 3.97 13.59 -2.68
C ILE A 185 5.48 13.67 -2.50
N GLU A 186 6.15 12.53 -2.30
CA GLU A 186 7.60 12.42 -2.13
C GLU A 186 8.10 11.02 -2.55
N GLU A 187 9.40 10.89 -2.76
CA GLU A 187 10.13 9.64 -2.86
C GLU A 187 11.29 9.61 -1.86
N GLY A 188 11.61 8.39 -1.39
CA GLY A 188 12.64 8.20 -0.39
C GLY A 188 12.15 8.49 1.03
N CYS A 189 13.08 8.57 1.96
CA CYS A 189 12.77 8.80 3.38
C CYS A 189 13.91 9.53 4.07
N LEU A 190 13.58 10.37 5.05
CA LEU A 190 14.56 11.07 5.85
C LEU A 190 15.23 10.18 6.91
N ASP A 191 14.52 9.11 7.34
CA ASP A 191 14.99 8.20 8.37
C ASP A 191 15.67 6.95 7.81
N ALA A 192 16.58 6.38 8.62
CA ALA A 192 17.31 5.15 8.33
C ALA A 192 16.99 4.08 9.38
N CYS A 193 15.70 3.63 9.42
CA CYS A 193 15.26 2.59 10.34
C CYS A 193 16.04 1.30 10.10
N ALA A 194 16.54 0.67 11.16
CA ALA A 194 17.46 -0.47 11.10
C ALA A 194 16.86 -1.73 10.41
N PHE A 195 15.53 -1.84 10.34
CA PHE A 195 14.80 -2.95 9.70
C PHE A 195 14.35 -2.66 8.27
N CYS A 196 14.45 -1.41 7.80
CA CYS A 196 13.79 -0.97 6.57
C CYS A 196 14.67 -1.20 5.34
N SER A 197 14.20 -2.07 4.43
CA SER A 197 14.82 -2.26 3.12
C SER A 197 14.39 -1.22 2.09
N THR A 198 13.26 -0.55 2.28
CA THR A 198 12.74 0.47 1.36
C THR A 198 13.69 1.65 1.22
N HIS A 199 14.30 2.08 2.32
CA HIS A 199 15.32 3.12 2.32
C HIS A 199 16.53 2.77 1.41
N LEU A 200 16.92 1.49 1.35
CA LEU A 200 18.01 1.01 0.49
C LEU A 200 17.67 1.09 -1.00
N VAL A 201 16.38 1.06 -1.34
CA VAL A 201 15.89 1.06 -2.74
C VAL A 201 15.49 2.46 -3.19
N LYS A 202 14.76 3.20 -2.35
CA LYS A 202 14.19 4.52 -2.69
C LYS A 202 15.11 5.70 -2.32
N GLY A 203 16.13 5.46 -1.48
CA GLY A 203 17.13 6.47 -1.13
C GLY A 203 16.65 7.55 -0.17
N ARG A 204 17.22 8.75 -0.28
CA ARG A 204 16.92 9.91 0.55
C ARG A 204 15.65 10.60 0.10
N LEU A 205 15.04 11.34 1.03
CA LEU A 205 13.85 12.16 0.78
C LEU A 205 14.06 13.10 -0.42
N HIS A 206 13.08 13.08 -1.31
CA HIS A 206 12.90 14.04 -2.39
C HIS A 206 11.39 14.38 -2.47
N SER A 207 11.03 15.56 -2.01
CA SER A 207 9.65 16.06 -2.04
C SER A 207 9.32 16.73 -3.36
N PHE A 208 8.12 16.46 -3.88
CA PHE A 208 7.65 17.15 -5.08
C PHE A 208 7.13 18.56 -4.73
N ALA A 209 7.21 19.49 -5.68
CA ALA A 209 6.79 20.86 -5.48
C ALA A 209 5.32 20.94 -5.09
N PRO A 210 4.93 21.76 -4.07
CA PRO A 210 3.55 21.84 -3.60
C PRO A 210 2.56 22.19 -4.71
N GLN A 211 2.90 23.09 -5.63
CA GLN A 211 2.01 23.49 -6.71
C GLN A 211 1.75 22.35 -7.68
N THR A 212 2.75 21.55 -8.02
CA THR A 212 2.59 20.36 -8.89
C THR A 212 1.61 19.36 -8.25
N ILE A 213 1.68 19.18 -6.93
CA ILE A 213 0.76 18.28 -6.21
C ILE A 213 -0.66 18.85 -6.23
N VAL A 214 -0.84 20.15 -5.97
CA VAL A 214 -2.15 20.82 -6.02
C VAL A 214 -2.79 20.67 -7.41
N ASP A 215 -2.02 20.95 -8.47
CA ASP A 215 -2.48 20.83 -9.86
C ASP A 215 -2.87 19.38 -10.20
N GLN A 216 -2.10 18.39 -9.72
CA GLN A 216 -2.41 16.98 -9.91
C GLN A 216 -3.68 16.56 -9.15
N VAL A 217 -3.87 17.02 -7.91
CA VAL A 217 -5.08 16.76 -7.15
C VAL A 217 -6.30 17.37 -7.83
N GLN A 218 -6.23 18.64 -8.30
CA GLN A 218 -7.33 19.28 -9.02
C GLN A 218 -7.70 18.47 -10.29
N ALA A 219 -6.71 18.06 -11.06
CA ALA A 219 -6.96 17.29 -12.28
C ALA A 219 -7.63 15.94 -12.00
N LEU A 220 -7.27 15.25 -10.89
CA LEU A 220 -7.91 14.00 -10.47
C LEU A 220 -9.35 14.23 -10.02
N VAL A 221 -9.61 15.34 -9.31
CA VAL A 221 -10.97 15.72 -8.89
C VAL A 221 -11.83 16.08 -10.10
N ASP A 222 -11.30 16.84 -11.07
CA ASP A 222 -11.97 17.17 -12.33
C ASP A 222 -12.29 15.93 -13.17
N ASP A 223 -11.47 14.88 -13.05
CA ASP A 223 -11.67 13.57 -13.71
C ASP A 223 -12.57 12.61 -12.90
N GLY A 224 -13.22 13.12 -11.84
CA GLY A 224 -14.26 12.41 -11.09
C GLY A 224 -13.75 11.57 -9.92
N CYS A 225 -12.50 11.73 -9.47
CA CYS A 225 -12.03 11.07 -8.25
C CYS A 225 -12.74 11.63 -7.02
N LEU A 226 -13.30 10.72 -6.22
CA LEU A 226 -13.96 11.03 -4.94
C LEU A 226 -13.01 10.87 -3.75
N GLU A 227 -11.96 10.11 -3.91
CA GLU A 227 -10.91 9.89 -2.92
C GLU A 227 -9.55 10.25 -3.50
N ILE A 228 -8.78 11.06 -2.76
CA ILE A 228 -7.39 11.40 -3.09
C ILE A 228 -6.50 10.83 -2.00
N GLN A 229 -5.62 9.91 -2.36
CA GLN A 229 -4.62 9.35 -1.46
C GLN A 229 -3.29 10.06 -1.65
N LEU A 230 -2.92 10.94 -0.70
CA LEU A 230 -1.57 11.47 -0.63
C LEU A 230 -0.67 10.38 -0.06
N THR A 231 0.39 10.03 -0.76
CA THR A 231 1.22 8.87 -0.39
C THR A 231 2.70 9.10 -0.64
N GLY A 232 3.53 8.33 0.04
CA GLY A 232 4.97 8.34 -0.02
C GLY A 232 5.55 7.23 0.86
N GLN A 233 6.85 7.25 1.08
CA GLN A 233 7.51 6.31 1.99
C GLN A 233 7.35 6.73 3.46
N ASP A 234 7.25 8.04 3.71
CA ASP A 234 6.95 8.64 5.01
C ASP A 234 6.36 10.04 4.78
N CYS A 235 5.05 10.12 4.57
CA CYS A 235 4.39 11.39 4.25
C CYS A 235 4.63 12.49 5.30
N ALA A 236 4.93 12.10 6.56
CA ALA A 236 5.19 13.07 7.61
C ALA A 236 6.52 13.83 7.44
N CYS A 237 7.47 13.31 6.66
CA CYS A 237 8.69 14.06 6.36
C CYS A 237 8.61 14.88 5.06
N TYR A 238 7.47 14.84 4.36
CA TYR A 238 7.27 15.66 3.18
C TYR A 238 7.64 17.12 3.43
N GLY A 239 8.37 17.68 2.48
CA GLY A 239 8.68 19.11 2.45
C GLY A 239 9.88 19.53 3.28
N PHE A 240 10.43 18.68 4.15
CA PHE A 240 11.59 19.05 4.99
C PHE A 240 12.85 19.37 4.17
N ASP A 241 12.96 18.84 2.97
CA ASP A 241 14.05 19.12 2.02
C ASP A 241 13.80 20.38 1.16
N ILE A 242 12.57 20.91 1.16
CA ILE A 242 12.17 22.10 0.37
C ILE A 242 11.56 23.23 1.24
N GLY A 243 11.68 23.14 2.58
CA GLY A 243 11.28 24.20 3.51
C GLY A 243 9.77 24.32 3.75
N THR A 244 9.01 23.21 3.68
CA THR A 244 7.58 23.10 3.99
C THR A 244 7.28 21.81 4.75
N ASN A 245 6.01 21.45 4.97
CA ASN A 245 5.59 20.23 5.64
C ASN A 245 4.23 19.74 5.14
N LEU A 246 3.82 18.53 5.58
CA LEU A 246 2.57 17.91 5.18
C LEU A 246 1.33 18.72 5.56
N ALA A 247 1.32 19.40 6.70
CA ALA A 247 0.18 20.23 7.13
C ALA A 247 -0.01 21.42 6.19
N GLU A 248 1.07 22.12 5.84
CA GLU A 248 1.05 23.24 4.89
C GLU A 248 0.61 22.79 3.49
N LEU A 249 1.10 21.64 3.01
CA LEU A 249 0.66 21.06 1.74
C LEU A 249 -0.85 20.75 1.80
N THR A 250 -1.31 20.11 2.85
CA THR A 250 -2.73 19.77 3.04
C THR A 250 -3.59 21.03 3.03
N GLN A 251 -3.20 22.06 3.77
CA GLN A 251 -3.90 23.34 3.79
C GLN A 251 -3.94 24.00 2.41
N ARG A 252 -2.85 23.93 1.64
CA ARG A 252 -2.82 24.45 0.25
C ARG A 252 -3.81 23.72 -0.64
N ILE A 253 -3.87 22.38 -0.56
CA ILE A 253 -4.84 21.59 -1.32
C ILE A 253 -6.26 21.98 -0.94
N LEU A 254 -6.58 22.06 0.36
CA LEU A 254 -7.90 22.44 0.85
C LEU A 254 -8.32 23.86 0.41
N THR A 255 -7.35 24.78 0.26
CA THR A 255 -7.60 26.15 -0.15
C THR A 255 -7.81 26.30 -1.67
N HIS A 256 -7.08 25.55 -2.49
CA HIS A 256 -7.01 25.80 -3.93
C HIS A 256 -7.77 24.78 -4.77
N VAL A 257 -7.99 23.54 -4.27
CA VAL A 257 -8.70 22.50 -4.99
C VAL A 257 -10.20 22.59 -4.69
N ASN A 258 -11.00 22.69 -5.76
CA ASN A 258 -12.45 22.73 -5.68
C ASN A 258 -13.04 21.40 -6.14
N GLY A 259 -14.20 21.02 -5.58
CA GLY A 259 -14.94 19.82 -5.97
C GLY A 259 -15.37 18.97 -4.78
N ASN A 260 -15.98 17.84 -5.09
CA ASN A 260 -16.44 16.86 -4.10
C ASN A 260 -15.43 15.72 -4.00
N TYR A 261 -14.55 15.77 -3.04
CA TYR A 261 -13.52 14.76 -2.80
C TYR A 261 -13.18 14.66 -1.32
N ARG A 262 -12.51 13.57 -0.94
CA ARG A 262 -11.89 13.42 0.37
C ARG A 262 -10.42 13.02 0.24
N ILE A 263 -9.60 13.53 1.13
CA ILE A 263 -8.17 13.24 1.20
C ILE A 263 -7.90 12.19 2.28
N ARG A 264 -7.16 11.16 1.90
CA ARG A 264 -6.51 10.24 2.83
C ARG A 264 -5.02 10.58 2.90
N LEU A 265 -4.55 10.98 4.08
CA LEU A 265 -3.13 11.18 4.33
C LEU A 265 -2.43 9.82 4.49
N GLY A 266 -1.28 9.67 3.83
CA GLY A 266 -0.43 8.49 3.92
C GLY A 266 0.17 8.33 5.32
N MET A 267 0.91 7.22 5.52
CA MET A 267 1.53 6.95 6.79
C MET A 267 2.62 7.96 7.14
N GLY A 268 2.76 8.28 8.42
CA GLY A 268 3.77 9.22 8.91
C GLY A 268 4.49 8.74 10.15
N ASN A 269 5.80 8.93 10.20
CA ASN A 269 6.59 8.64 11.38
C ASN A 269 6.23 9.59 12.52
N PRO A 270 5.93 9.10 13.75
CA PRO A 270 5.61 9.93 14.92
C PRO A 270 6.57 11.10 15.12
N ARG A 271 7.85 10.88 14.95
CA ARG A 271 8.91 11.88 15.10
C ARG A 271 8.66 13.15 14.28
N HIS A 272 8.22 13.00 13.05
CA HIS A 272 8.03 14.12 12.14
C HIS A 272 6.70 14.82 12.39
N VAL A 273 5.64 14.06 12.66
CA VAL A 273 4.30 14.60 12.99
C VAL A 273 4.33 15.53 14.19
N LEU A 274 5.10 15.19 15.23
CA LEU A 274 5.24 16.03 16.45
C LEU A 274 5.66 17.46 16.14
N GLY A 275 6.48 17.68 15.13
CA GLY A 275 7.01 19.00 14.78
C GLY A 275 5.97 19.99 14.28
N TYR A 276 4.81 19.51 13.79
CA TYR A 276 3.71 20.35 13.26
C TYR A 276 2.33 19.78 13.62
N GLN A 277 2.24 19.08 14.75
CA GLN A 277 1.04 18.37 15.23
C GLN A 277 -0.21 19.26 15.23
N GLU A 278 -0.15 20.46 15.79
CA GLU A 278 -1.30 21.35 15.90
C GLU A 278 -1.80 21.80 14.52
N ALA A 279 -0.90 22.20 13.64
CA ALA A 279 -1.26 22.58 12.27
C ALA A 279 -1.88 21.39 11.49
N LEU A 280 -1.41 20.16 11.75
CA LEU A 280 -1.99 18.97 11.14
C LEU A 280 -3.39 18.66 11.72
N LEU A 281 -3.56 18.76 13.05
CA LEU A 281 -4.86 18.60 13.72
C LEU A 281 -5.89 19.60 13.16
N ASP A 282 -5.48 20.85 12.90
CA ASP A 282 -6.36 21.85 12.30
C ASP A 282 -6.82 21.48 10.89
N CYS A 283 -5.98 20.83 10.07
CA CYS A 283 -6.41 20.29 8.77
C CYS A 283 -7.54 19.27 8.89
N PHE A 284 -7.53 18.43 9.94
CA PHE A 284 -8.57 17.42 10.16
C PHE A 284 -9.93 18.01 10.58
N THR A 285 -10.05 19.31 10.82
CA THR A 285 -11.35 19.97 11.04
C THR A 285 -12.17 20.08 9.75
N ASP A 286 -11.52 20.08 8.58
CA ASP A 286 -12.19 20.08 7.27
C ASP A 286 -12.80 18.69 6.97
N ASP A 287 -14.06 18.67 6.51
CA ASP A 287 -14.78 17.42 6.21
C ASP A 287 -14.24 16.70 4.96
N ARG A 288 -13.43 17.39 4.16
CA ARG A 288 -12.72 16.78 3.03
C ARG A 288 -11.51 15.95 3.45
N ILE A 289 -11.11 15.95 4.73
CA ILE A 289 -10.09 15.04 5.26
C ILE A 289 -10.77 13.87 5.95
N TYR A 290 -10.45 12.64 5.52
CA TYR A 290 -10.87 11.46 6.27
C TYR A 290 -10.36 11.52 7.69
N LYS A 291 -11.22 11.28 8.68
CA LYS A 291 -10.86 11.25 10.11
C LYS A 291 -10.05 9.96 10.40
N PHE A 292 -8.91 9.87 9.73
CA PHE A 292 -8.01 8.71 9.73
C PHE A 292 -6.56 9.17 9.69
N ILE A 293 -5.73 8.64 10.58
CA ILE A 293 -4.27 8.84 10.53
C ILE A 293 -3.55 7.51 10.74
N HIS A 294 -2.46 7.30 10.00
CA HIS A 294 -1.59 6.13 10.14
C HIS A 294 -0.23 6.55 10.67
N ILE A 295 0.04 6.22 11.93
CA ILE A 295 1.26 6.57 12.67
C ILE A 295 1.93 5.28 13.17
N PRO A 296 2.85 4.65 12.40
CA PRO A 296 3.53 3.41 12.79
C PRO A 296 4.48 3.62 13.98
N VAL A 297 4.15 3.12 15.16
CA VAL A 297 5.04 3.18 16.34
C VAL A 297 6.12 2.10 16.28
N GLN A 298 5.82 0.92 15.78
CA GLN A 298 6.64 -0.28 15.64
C GLN A 298 6.84 -1.09 16.92
N SER A 299 7.07 -0.46 18.09
CA SER A 299 7.21 -1.09 19.41
C SER A 299 6.80 -0.14 20.52
N GLY A 300 6.36 -0.67 21.65
CA GLY A 300 6.14 0.08 22.89
C GLY A 300 7.36 0.16 23.79
N SER A 301 8.45 -0.53 23.46
CA SER A 301 9.68 -0.53 24.24
C SER A 301 10.69 0.49 23.72
N GLU A 302 11.20 1.32 24.61
CA GLU A 302 12.25 2.29 24.29
C GLU A 302 13.55 1.60 23.83
N ASN A 303 13.88 0.44 24.41
CA ASN A 303 15.06 -0.32 24.02
C ASN A 303 14.96 -0.82 22.59
N VAL A 304 13.80 -1.37 22.22
CA VAL A 304 13.52 -1.86 20.86
C VAL A 304 13.45 -0.71 19.86
N LEU A 305 12.79 0.40 20.19
CA LEU A 305 12.74 1.59 19.34
C LEU A 305 14.14 2.14 19.07
N LYS A 306 14.99 2.23 20.09
CA LYS A 306 16.39 2.63 19.95
C LYS A 306 17.17 1.66 19.06
N ALA A 307 17.00 0.35 19.26
CA ALA A 307 17.64 -0.67 18.42
C ALA A 307 17.15 -0.65 16.96
N MET A 308 15.90 -0.27 16.74
CA MET A 308 15.30 -0.03 15.42
C MET A 308 15.77 1.30 14.78
N ASN A 309 16.61 2.08 15.46
CA ASN A 309 17.02 3.44 15.06
C ASN A 309 15.81 4.38 14.87
N ARG A 310 14.77 4.21 15.68
CA ARG A 310 13.64 5.14 15.77
C ARG A 310 14.03 6.30 16.69
N ARG A 311 13.68 7.52 16.27
CA ARG A 311 14.06 8.74 17.00
C ARG A 311 12.85 9.40 17.67
N HIS A 312 11.84 8.59 17.98
CA HIS A 312 10.70 8.92 18.82
C HIS A 312 10.62 7.90 19.96
N THR A 313 9.92 8.24 21.01
CA THR A 313 9.62 7.38 22.15
C THR A 313 8.22 6.77 22.02
N ALA A 314 7.92 5.72 22.79
CA ALA A 314 6.57 5.20 22.94
C ALA A 314 5.61 6.28 23.48
N ARG A 315 6.11 7.13 24.38
CA ARG A 315 5.36 8.29 24.93
C ARG A 315 5.04 9.31 23.85
N ASP A 316 5.95 9.63 22.93
CA ASP A 316 5.69 10.54 21.82
C ASP A 316 4.54 10.05 20.94
N TYR A 317 4.51 8.75 20.66
CA TYR A 317 3.40 8.14 19.95
C TYR A 317 2.09 8.21 20.74
N ALA A 318 2.11 7.93 22.06
CA ALA A 318 0.92 8.01 22.88
C ALA A 318 0.34 9.44 22.93
N ILE A 319 1.21 10.47 23.04
CA ILE A 319 0.79 11.88 22.96
C ILE A 319 0.04 12.15 21.64
N LEU A 320 0.60 11.75 20.51
CA LEU A 320 -0.06 11.92 19.22
C LEU A 320 -1.37 11.14 19.13
N ALA A 321 -1.38 9.89 19.58
CA ALA A 321 -2.58 9.06 19.57
C ALA A 321 -3.73 9.72 20.33
N HIS A 322 -3.47 10.21 21.55
CA HIS A 322 -4.45 10.91 22.37
C HIS A 322 -4.88 12.24 21.76
N ALA A 323 -3.94 13.04 21.22
CA ALA A 323 -4.27 14.32 20.60
C ALA A 323 -5.29 14.19 19.46
N PHE A 324 -5.17 13.16 18.61
CA PHE A 324 -6.13 12.90 17.54
C PHE A 324 -7.45 12.31 18.03
N THR A 325 -7.41 11.33 18.94
CA THR A 325 -8.61 10.63 19.39
C THR A 325 -9.46 11.44 20.37
N GLU A 326 -8.87 12.35 21.13
CA GLU A 326 -9.58 13.26 22.04
C GLU A 326 -10.18 14.47 21.30
N ARG A 327 -9.47 15.00 20.28
CA ARG A 327 -9.97 16.14 19.50
C ARG A 327 -11.12 15.80 18.58
N PHE A 328 -11.15 14.56 18.06
CA PHE A 328 -12.17 14.11 17.10
C PHE A 328 -12.89 12.87 17.62
N SER A 329 -14.20 13.00 17.85
CA SER A 329 -15.03 11.84 18.07
C SER A 329 -15.03 10.95 16.83
N LYS A 330 -15.05 9.61 17.01
CA LYS A 330 -15.13 8.67 15.88
C LYS A 330 -13.93 8.72 14.91
N PHE A 331 -12.74 8.94 15.45
CA PHE A 331 -11.49 8.95 14.71
C PHE A 331 -10.92 7.55 14.51
N THR A 332 -10.25 7.30 13.41
CA THR A 332 -9.53 6.05 13.14
C THR A 332 -8.02 6.27 13.28
N LEU A 333 -7.46 5.78 14.36
CA LEU A 333 -6.02 5.68 14.56
C LEU A 333 -5.52 4.36 14.02
N SER A 334 -4.55 4.42 13.10
CA SER A 334 -3.86 3.24 12.54
C SER A 334 -2.41 3.22 12.98
N THR A 335 -1.89 2.04 13.32
CA THR A 335 -0.48 1.85 13.68
C THR A 335 0.07 0.52 13.18
N ASP A 336 1.38 0.36 13.24
CA ASP A 336 2.07 -0.90 12.94
C ASP A 336 2.92 -1.32 14.14
N LEU A 337 2.95 -2.63 14.43
CA LEU A 337 3.76 -3.26 15.46
C LEU A 337 4.59 -4.39 14.87
N ILE A 338 5.86 -4.46 15.27
CA ILE A 338 6.78 -5.54 14.92
C ILE A 338 7.12 -6.30 16.20
N VAL A 339 6.88 -7.61 16.22
CA VAL A 339 7.26 -8.49 17.32
C VAL A 339 8.43 -9.38 16.95
N GLY A 340 9.24 -9.72 17.95
CA GLY A 340 10.41 -10.59 17.75
C GLY A 340 11.56 -9.90 17.04
N TYR A 341 11.70 -8.58 17.21
CA TYR A 341 12.88 -7.85 16.77
C TYR A 341 14.13 -8.40 17.48
N PRO A 342 15.31 -8.48 16.84
CA PRO A 342 16.52 -9.01 17.46
C PRO A 342 16.79 -8.36 18.82
N GLY A 343 16.89 -9.19 19.87
CA GLY A 343 17.12 -8.76 21.24
C GLY A 343 15.88 -8.33 22.03
N GLU A 344 14.66 -8.39 21.46
CA GLU A 344 13.42 -8.08 22.18
C GLU A 344 13.20 -9.04 23.36
N THR A 345 13.17 -8.53 24.59
CA THR A 345 12.90 -9.30 25.82
C THR A 345 11.41 -9.55 26.03
N ALA A 346 11.05 -10.27 27.10
CA ALA A 346 9.64 -10.41 27.50
C ALA A 346 9.07 -9.10 28.06
N GLU A 347 9.88 -8.31 28.74
CA GLU A 347 9.51 -6.99 29.25
C GLU A 347 9.25 -6.02 28.10
N ASP A 348 10.13 -5.96 27.10
CA ASP A 348 9.95 -5.14 25.91
C ASP A 348 8.62 -5.46 25.17
N PHE A 349 8.29 -6.76 25.09
CA PHE A 349 7.02 -7.19 24.54
C PHE A 349 5.83 -6.74 25.39
N ASN A 350 5.93 -6.84 26.72
CA ASN A 350 4.88 -6.39 27.64
C ASN A 350 4.66 -4.87 27.55
N ASP A 351 5.72 -4.08 27.36
CA ASP A 351 5.59 -2.63 27.10
C ASP A 351 4.83 -2.36 25.82
N THR A 352 5.07 -3.14 24.75
CA THR A 352 4.33 -3.05 23.50
C THR A 352 2.85 -3.40 23.68
N LEU A 353 2.54 -4.46 24.43
CA LEU A 353 1.14 -4.83 24.75
C LEU A 353 0.46 -3.77 25.61
N LYS A 354 1.17 -3.15 26.56
CA LYS A 354 0.66 -2.06 27.39
C LYS A 354 0.33 -0.84 26.54
N LEU A 355 1.24 -0.41 25.65
CA LEU A 355 1.02 0.71 24.75
C LEU A 355 -0.19 0.48 23.82
N LEU A 356 -0.35 -0.73 23.27
CA LEU A 356 -1.51 -1.10 22.46
C LEU A 356 -2.82 -0.92 23.23
N LYS A 357 -2.88 -1.36 24.50
CA LYS A 357 -4.06 -1.24 25.35
C LYS A 357 -4.34 0.20 25.78
N GLU A 358 -3.29 1.02 25.96
CA GLU A 358 -3.39 2.43 26.33
C GLU A 358 -3.92 3.28 25.18
N THR A 359 -3.32 3.15 24.00
CA THR A 359 -3.63 4.01 22.85
C THR A 359 -4.81 3.53 22.01
N ARG A 360 -5.26 2.28 22.20
CA ARG A 360 -6.47 1.69 21.61
C ARG A 360 -6.64 1.96 20.11
N PRO A 361 -5.65 1.67 19.26
CA PRO A 361 -5.77 1.95 17.83
C PRO A 361 -6.91 1.14 17.22
N THR A 362 -7.60 1.74 16.23
CA THR A 362 -8.69 1.07 15.50
C THR A 362 -8.16 0.11 14.44
N VAL A 363 -6.99 0.43 13.89
CA VAL A 363 -6.30 -0.42 12.91
C VAL A 363 -4.88 -0.66 13.43
N CYS A 364 -4.47 -1.94 13.46
CA CYS A 364 -3.11 -2.30 13.85
C CYS A 364 -2.60 -3.43 12.95
N ASN A 365 -1.51 -3.16 12.23
CA ASN A 365 -0.80 -4.19 11.49
C ASN A 365 0.26 -4.82 12.41
N ILE A 366 0.07 -6.08 12.77
CA ILE A 366 1.00 -6.83 13.61
C ILE A 366 1.84 -7.73 12.72
N THR A 367 3.15 -7.48 12.71
CA THR A 367 4.11 -8.21 11.88
C THR A 367 5.15 -8.90 12.76
N ARG A 368 5.49 -10.14 12.42
CA ARG A 368 6.67 -10.80 12.97
C ARG A 368 7.91 -10.29 12.25
N PHE A 369 8.95 -9.98 12.99
CA PHE A 369 10.21 -9.55 12.40
C PHE A 369 10.75 -10.62 11.43
N VAL A 370 11.12 -10.16 10.24
CA VAL A 370 11.84 -10.96 9.24
C VAL A 370 13.03 -10.13 8.76
N ALA A 371 14.21 -10.70 8.85
CA ALA A 371 15.43 -10.06 8.38
C ALA A 371 15.34 -9.72 6.90
N ARG A 372 15.70 -8.48 6.55
CA ARG A 372 15.81 -8.02 5.17
C ARG A 372 17.26 -7.85 4.81
N GLN A 373 17.71 -8.52 3.77
CA GLN A 373 19.10 -8.46 3.32
C GLN A 373 19.59 -7.01 3.16
N GLY A 374 20.77 -6.70 3.66
CA GLY A 374 21.37 -5.36 3.60
C GLY A 374 20.90 -4.40 4.69
N THR A 375 19.99 -4.80 5.58
CA THR A 375 19.57 -3.98 6.72
C THR A 375 20.44 -4.26 7.96
N VAL A 376 20.56 -3.26 8.83
CA VAL A 376 21.28 -3.41 10.10
C VAL A 376 20.66 -4.53 10.95
N ALA A 377 19.34 -4.61 11.00
CA ALA A 377 18.62 -5.64 11.76
C ALA A 377 18.89 -7.07 11.24
N ALA A 378 19.14 -7.26 9.94
CA ALA A 378 19.52 -8.56 9.40
C ALA A 378 20.92 -8.99 9.90
N HIS A 379 21.84 -8.04 10.03
CA HIS A 379 23.15 -8.31 10.62
C HIS A 379 23.05 -8.67 12.10
N LEU A 380 22.18 -8.00 12.86
CA LEU A 380 21.93 -8.32 14.28
C LEU A 380 21.34 -9.72 14.46
N GLU A 381 20.41 -10.16 13.58
CA GLU A 381 19.84 -11.50 13.64
C GLU A 381 20.84 -12.58 13.23
N SER A 382 21.70 -12.31 12.25
CA SER A 382 22.69 -13.27 11.72
C SER A 382 24.01 -13.30 12.50
N ALA A 383 24.26 -12.35 13.39
CA ALA A 383 25.49 -12.28 14.18
C ALA A 383 25.59 -13.49 15.12
N LYS A 384 26.19 -14.58 14.63
CA LYS A 384 26.78 -15.62 15.44
C LYS A 384 28.01 -15.00 16.07
N ASN A 385 27.87 -14.48 17.29
CA ASN A 385 28.95 -14.10 18.22
C ASN A 385 30.34 -13.87 17.60
N SER A 386 30.57 -12.69 17.10
CA SER A 386 31.88 -12.08 17.15
C SER A 386 31.73 -10.72 17.83
N VAL A 387 31.63 -10.75 19.16
CA VAL A 387 31.79 -9.54 19.96
C VAL A 387 33.27 -9.26 20.03
N HIS A 388 33.79 -8.52 19.08
CA HIS A 388 34.90 -7.63 19.35
C HIS A 388 34.32 -6.33 19.92
N LEU A 389 33.95 -6.39 21.19
CA LEU A 389 33.89 -5.23 22.07
C LEU A 389 35.22 -5.19 22.80
N GLU A 390 36.21 -4.55 22.18
CA GLU A 390 37.34 -4.02 22.91
C GLU A 390 36.84 -2.94 23.87
N SER A 391 37.07 -3.18 25.16
CA SER A 391 36.85 -2.36 26.35
C SER A 391 35.60 -2.67 27.18
N ALA A 392 35.64 -3.78 27.90
CA ALA A 392 35.12 -3.84 29.28
C ALA A 392 35.68 -5.06 30.00
N THR A 393 36.60 -4.81 30.89
CA THR A 393 37.09 -5.74 31.91
C THR A 393 35.94 -6.44 32.64
N ASN A 394 36.06 -7.78 32.75
CA ASN A 394 35.29 -8.68 33.61
C ASN A 394 33.84 -8.99 33.22
N ARG A 395 33.66 -9.94 32.30
CA ARG A 395 32.56 -10.95 32.37
C ARG A 395 33.03 -12.27 31.78
N ALA A 396 33.57 -13.12 32.62
CA ALA A 396 33.73 -14.55 32.35
C ALA A 396 32.35 -15.20 32.30
N HIS A 397 32.15 -16.13 31.31
CA HIS A 397 31.06 -17.08 31.20
C HIS A 397 29.65 -16.53 30.85
N LEU A 398 29.49 -16.02 29.63
CA LEU A 398 28.19 -16.02 28.97
C LEU A 398 28.32 -16.77 27.65
N ALA A 399 27.51 -17.83 27.51
CA ALA A 399 27.34 -18.56 26.26
C ALA A 399 26.95 -17.61 25.14
N PRO A 400 27.31 -17.90 23.89
CA PRO A 400 26.98 -17.04 22.77
C PRO A 400 25.46 -16.97 22.55
N THR A 401 24.83 -15.92 23.04
CA THR A 401 23.40 -15.66 22.83
C THR A 401 23.21 -14.97 21.52
N THR A 402 22.58 -15.67 20.56
CA THR A 402 22.08 -15.02 19.34
C THR A 402 21.00 -14.01 19.74
N LEU A 403 21.01 -12.80 19.15
CA LEU A 403 19.92 -11.83 19.35
C LEU A 403 18.63 -12.24 18.61
N ALA A 404 18.69 -13.30 17.80
CA ALA A 404 17.55 -13.84 17.07
C ALA A 404 16.49 -14.40 18.04
N ILE A 405 15.25 -13.97 17.86
CA ILE A 405 14.11 -14.49 18.62
C ILE A 405 13.57 -15.74 17.93
N PRO A 406 13.37 -16.86 18.64
CA PRO A 406 12.79 -18.08 18.09
C PRO A 406 11.42 -17.84 17.45
N ASP A 407 11.12 -18.54 16.35
CA ASP A 407 9.89 -18.34 15.60
C ASP A 407 8.63 -18.69 16.40
N ASP A 408 8.70 -19.68 17.28
CA ASP A 408 7.58 -20.01 18.19
C ASP A 408 7.27 -18.87 19.16
N ILE A 409 8.29 -18.15 19.64
CA ILE A 409 8.12 -16.96 20.48
C ILE A 409 7.52 -15.82 19.66
N LYS A 410 8.02 -15.57 18.42
CA LYS A 410 7.44 -14.58 17.52
C LYS A 410 5.96 -14.89 17.25
N HIS A 411 5.60 -16.16 17.03
CA HIS A 411 4.22 -16.62 16.83
C HIS A 411 3.35 -16.35 18.07
N LYS A 412 3.81 -16.73 19.26
CA LYS A 412 3.09 -16.51 20.52
C LYS A 412 2.84 -15.02 20.76
N ARG A 413 3.88 -14.18 20.61
CA ARG A 413 3.77 -12.73 20.78
C ARG A 413 2.78 -12.11 19.79
N SER A 414 2.85 -12.49 18.51
CA SER A 414 1.92 -11.97 17.50
C SER A 414 0.48 -12.41 17.76
N ALA A 415 0.25 -13.62 18.27
CA ALA A 415 -1.09 -14.10 18.61
C ALA A 415 -1.68 -13.32 19.80
N ILE A 416 -0.91 -13.07 20.86
CA ILE A 416 -1.34 -12.29 22.02
C ILE A 416 -1.72 -10.84 21.61
N LEU A 417 -0.88 -10.18 20.78
CA LEU A 417 -1.21 -8.84 20.30
C LEU A 417 -2.44 -8.84 19.41
N ALA A 418 -2.59 -9.85 18.53
CA ALA A 418 -3.74 -9.96 17.64
C ALA A 418 -5.04 -10.14 18.41
N GLU A 419 -5.06 -10.96 19.45
CA GLU A 419 -6.23 -11.16 20.32
C GLU A 419 -6.59 -9.85 21.04
N ALA A 420 -5.61 -9.20 21.68
CA ALA A 420 -5.82 -7.92 22.36
C ALA A 420 -6.31 -6.84 21.38
N PHE A 421 -5.76 -6.78 20.20
CA PHE A 421 -6.17 -5.82 19.16
C PHE A 421 -7.59 -6.10 18.66
N GLN A 422 -7.95 -7.37 18.39
CA GLN A 422 -9.30 -7.71 17.94
C GLN A 422 -10.37 -7.28 18.94
N GLN A 423 -10.11 -7.45 20.24
CA GLN A 423 -11.00 -6.98 21.27
C GLN A 423 -11.15 -5.45 21.25
N ILE A 424 -10.05 -4.70 21.17
CA ILE A 424 -10.03 -3.24 21.08
C ILE A 424 -10.75 -2.76 19.82
N ALA A 425 -10.47 -3.37 18.68
CA ALA A 425 -11.08 -3.00 17.41
C ALA A 425 -12.60 -3.22 17.41
N LEU A 426 -13.05 -4.33 18.01
CA LEU A 426 -14.49 -4.61 18.18
C LEU A 426 -15.16 -3.58 19.08
N GLU A 427 -14.55 -3.25 20.23
CA GLU A 427 -15.06 -2.23 21.14
C GLU A 427 -15.18 -0.86 20.44
N ASN A 428 -14.12 -0.41 19.76
CA ASN A 428 -14.13 0.83 19.01
C ASN A 428 -15.18 0.84 17.86
N ASN A 429 -15.44 -0.32 17.23
CA ASN A 429 -16.45 -0.42 16.19
C ASN A 429 -17.87 -0.44 16.76
N ARG A 430 -18.11 -1.02 17.94
CA ARG A 430 -19.41 -1.04 18.59
C ARG A 430 -19.94 0.33 18.95
N GLU A 431 -19.05 1.31 19.18
CA GLU A 431 -19.44 2.71 19.42
C GLU A 431 -20.18 3.36 18.24
N TRP A 432 -20.12 2.77 17.05
CA TRP A 432 -20.82 3.23 15.87
C TRP A 432 -22.25 2.68 15.72
N ILE A 433 -22.63 1.67 16.51
CA ILE A 433 -23.94 1.03 16.36
C ILE A 433 -25.04 2.04 16.67
N GLY A 434 -25.99 2.22 15.73
CA GLY A 434 -27.07 3.18 15.79
C GLY A 434 -26.78 4.50 15.08
N ASP A 435 -25.53 4.82 14.79
CA ASP A 435 -25.16 6.06 14.10
C ASP A 435 -25.52 6.02 12.62
N GLU A 436 -25.73 7.22 12.08
CA GLU A 436 -25.87 7.46 10.64
C GLU A 436 -24.60 8.09 10.10
N CYS A 437 -24.11 7.59 8.99
CA CYS A 437 -22.93 8.12 8.34
C CYS A 437 -23.07 8.10 6.82
N THR A 438 -22.16 8.82 6.14
CA THR A 438 -22.05 8.79 4.70
C THR A 438 -20.95 7.85 4.28
N VAL A 439 -21.22 6.97 3.34
CA VAL A 439 -20.23 6.02 2.80
C VAL A 439 -20.07 6.18 1.29
N VAL A 440 -18.88 5.85 0.80
CA VAL A 440 -18.60 5.69 -0.63
C VAL A 440 -18.35 4.21 -0.89
N THR A 441 -19.09 3.63 -1.84
CA THR A 441 -18.97 2.22 -2.21
C THR A 441 -17.67 1.96 -2.98
N GLU A 442 -16.99 0.85 -2.68
CA GLU A 442 -15.69 0.54 -3.31
C GLU A 442 -15.79 -0.65 -4.26
N LYS A 443 -16.28 -1.77 -3.76
CA LYS A 443 -16.28 -3.05 -4.49
C LYS A 443 -17.27 -4.03 -3.89
N GLN A 444 -17.51 -5.12 -4.63
CA GLN A 444 -18.29 -6.24 -4.12
C GLN A 444 -17.66 -6.81 -2.84
N GLY A 445 -18.51 -7.13 -1.86
CA GLY A 445 -18.08 -7.69 -0.59
C GLY A 445 -17.67 -9.16 -0.70
N TYR A 446 -16.97 -9.64 0.34
CA TYR A 446 -16.54 -11.04 0.42
C TYR A 446 -17.70 -12.02 0.61
N ARG A 447 -18.82 -11.58 1.20
CA ARG A 447 -20.06 -12.34 1.30
C ARG A 447 -20.96 -12.01 0.11
N ALA A 448 -21.53 -13.01 -0.52
CA ALA A 448 -22.45 -12.82 -1.64
C ALA A 448 -23.59 -11.86 -1.25
N GLY A 449 -23.94 -10.96 -2.17
CA GLY A 449 -24.98 -9.95 -1.94
C GLY A 449 -24.59 -8.82 -0.99
N THR A 450 -23.28 -8.58 -0.77
CA THR A 450 -22.79 -7.44 0.00
C THR A 450 -21.87 -6.55 -0.83
N THR A 451 -21.76 -5.29 -0.43
CA THR A 451 -20.83 -4.29 -0.99
C THR A 451 -19.95 -3.73 0.12
N ILE A 452 -18.67 -3.58 -0.13
CA ILE A 452 -17.74 -2.86 0.76
C ILE A 452 -17.77 -1.38 0.40
N ALA A 453 -17.88 -0.56 1.42
CA ALA A 453 -17.84 0.89 1.34
C ALA A 453 -16.90 1.46 2.41
N ARG A 454 -16.60 2.76 2.35
CA ARG A 454 -15.87 3.50 3.40
C ARG A 454 -16.67 4.68 3.89
N ASN A 455 -16.63 4.86 5.21
CA ASN A 455 -17.21 6.06 5.82
C ASN A 455 -16.18 7.21 5.95
N GLU A 456 -16.61 8.34 6.49
CA GLU A 456 -15.80 9.54 6.73
C GLU A 456 -14.62 9.33 7.69
N ALA A 457 -14.65 8.30 8.53
CA ALA A 457 -13.52 7.89 9.37
C ALA A 457 -12.64 6.81 8.70
N TYR A 458 -12.80 6.61 7.39
CA TYR A 458 -12.06 5.62 6.59
C TYR A 458 -12.26 4.18 7.05
N ARG A 459 -13.33 3.88 7.80
CA ARG A 459 -13.64 2.52 8.26
C ARG A 459 -14.31 1.71 7.16
N PRO A 460 -13.94 0.43 6.99
CA PRO A 460 -14.68 -0.47 6.11
C PRO A 460 -16.10 -0.65 6.62
N VAL A 461 -17.08 -0.51 5.71
CA VAL A 461 -18.50 -0.71 5.98
C VAL A 461 -19.03 -1.77 5.02
N ALA A 462 -19.53 -2.87 5.55
CA ALA A 462 -20.23 -3.91 4.79
C ALA A 462 -21.72 -3.54 4.66
N LEU A 463 -22.16 -3.28 3.44
CA LEU A 463 -23.54 -2.97 3.10
C LEU A 463 -24.25 -4.22 2.62
N GLN A 464 -25.47 -4.45 3.07
CA GLN A 464 -26.38 -5.42 2.45
C GLN A 464 -26.89 -4.87 1.11
N GLY A 465 -26.73 -5.64 0.05
CA GLY A 465 -27.09 -5.25 -1.32
C GLY A 465 -25.89 -5.15 -2.23
N SER A 466 -26.17 -5.04 -3.53
CA SER A 466 -25.18 -4.80 -4.58
C SER A 466 -25.31 -3.36 -5.06
N PHE A 467 -24.27 -2.58 -4.89
CA PHE A 467 -24.21 -1.17 -5.27
C PHE A 467 -23.03 -0.94 -6.21
N PRO A 468 -23.19 -0.10 -7.24
CA PRO A 468 -22.07 0.31 -8.08
C PRO A 468 -20.95 0.94 -7.25
N ALA A 469 -19.72 0.72 -7.64
CA ALA A 469 -18.58 1.36 -7.01
C ALA A 469 -18.57 2.88 -7.27
N GLY A 470 -18.10 3.67 -6.30
CA GLY A 470 -18.11 5.14 -6.36
C GLY A 470 -19.44 5.80 -5.99
N GLN A 471 -20.46 5.04 -5.61
CA GLN A 471 -21.73 5.60 -5.17
C GLN A 471 -21.64 6.12 -3.73
N THR A 472 -22.13 7.34 -3.50
CA THR A 472 -22.26 7.92 -2.16
C THR A 472 -23.65 7.58 -1.59
N LEU A 473 -23.69 7.01 -0.38
CA LEU A 473 -24.93 6.58 0.29
C LEU A 473 -24.96 7.08 1.74
N ARG A 474 -26.16 7.43 2.22
CA ARG A 474 -26.44 7.55 3.66
C ARG A 474 -26.82 6.18 4.20
N VAL A 475 -26.22 5.79 5.31
CA VAL A 475 -26.42 4.47 5.92
C VAL A 475 -26.57 4.58 7.44
N ARG A 476 -27.24 3.60 8.04
CA ARG A 476 -27.26 3.42 9.49
C ARG A 476 -26.46 2.18 9.85
N ILE A 477 -25.53 2.32 10.81
CA ILE A 477 -24.73 1.21 11.33
C ILE A 477 -25.63 0.35 12.21
N THR A 478 -25.76 -0.93 11.88
CA THR A 478 -26.64 -1.87 12.56
C THR A 478 -25.90 -2.89 13.42
N ASP A 479 -24.65 -3.15 13.11
CA ASP A 479 -23.79 -4.10 13.84
C ASP A 479 -22.31 -3.79 13.59
N ALA A 480 -21.42 -4.48 14.32
CA ALA A 480 -19.98 -4.29 14.23
C ALA A 480 -19.21 -5.60 14.37
N GLU A 481 -18.22 -5.79 13.50
CA GLU A 481 -17.19 -6.82 13.58
C GLU A 481 -15.81 -6.15 13.89
N PRO A 482 -14.78 -6.89 14.30
CA PRO A 482 -13.47 -6.28 14.60
C PRO A 482 -12.88 -5.48 13.43
N PHE A 483 -13.16 -5.89 12.18
CA PHE A 483 -12.54 -5.30 10.98
C PHE A 483 -13.51 -4.57 10.06
N ALA A 484 -14.79 -4.50 10.39
CA ALA A 484 -15.80 -3.81 9.60
C ALA A 484 -17.01 -3.41 10.43
N LEU A 485 -17.65 -2.30 10.02
CA LEU A 485 -18.99 -1.93 10.42
C LEU A 485 -19.99 -2.64 9.50
N ILE A 486 -21.18 -2.95 10.00
CA ILE A 486 -22.27 -3.51 9.21
C ILE A 486 -23.38 -2.46 9.15
N ALA A 487 -23.86 -2.16 7.93
CA ALA A 487 -24.84 -1.10 7.76
C ALA A 487 -25.93 -1.45 6.76
N LYS A 488 -27.04 -0.69 6.86
CA LYS A 488 -28.14 -0.69 5.90
C LYS A 488 -28.31 0.71 5.31
N PRO A 489 -28.61 0.84 4.02
CA PRO A 489 -29.01 2.12 3.41
C PRO A 489 -30.24 2.70 4.12
N LEU A 490 -30.30 4.04 4.18
CA LEU A 490 -31.45 4.80 4.71
C LEU A 490 -32.48 5.07 3.62
#